data_34924380e9a4dd01366ad050f3e51bd3
#
_entry.id   34924380e9a4dd01366ad050f3e51bd3
#
_cell.length_a   1.000
_cell.length_b   1.000
_cell.length_c   1.000
_cell.angle_alpha   90.00
_cell.angle_beta   90.00
_cell.angle_gamma   90.00
#
_symmetry.space_group_name_H-M   'P 1'
#
loop_
_entity.id
_entity.type
_entity.pdbx_description
1 polymer ?
#
loop_
_entity_poly.entity_id
_entity_poly.type
_entity_poly.pdbx_seq_one_letter_code
_entity_poly.pdbx_strand_id
1 'polypeptide(L)'
;MAKMMKAAVVRQFGKPLVIEDVPVPVPGPGEILVKVMACGVCHTDLHAAEGDWPVKPSLPFIPGHEVAGVVAALGPGVTDFKPGDPVGVAWLHDACMRCEYCETGWETVCEHQHNTGYSCDGGFAEYVIAAAPFAARLPVGVDFAQVAPILCAGVTTYKALKETEARPGEWVAISGIGGLGHVAIQYARAMGLHVAAIDIAPDKLALARAAGAEIAVDARSADAVADILKATGGGAHGVLVTAVSPPAFSQALRVVRRKGTVSLVGLPPGEFPTPIFDVVLKRITVRGSIVGTRRDLDEAIAFAAEGKVRAEIKTAPLSDINTIFANLKAGKVEGRMVLEFAQAAKVRSEPGALAPA
;
A
#
# COMPACT_ATOMS: atom_id res chain seq x y z
N MET A 1 -20.54 -22.29 22.02
CA MET A 1 -20.25 -22.35 20.59
C MET A 1 -19.28 -21.22 20.28
N ALA A 2 -18.27 -21.47 19.42
CA ALA A 2 -17.38 -20.40 18.99
C ALA A 2 -18.18 -19.31 18.23
N LYS A 3 -17.84 -18.04 18.46
CA LYS A 3 -18.40 -16.93 17.70
C LYS A 3 -17.95 -17.07 16.23
N MET A 4 -18.88 -16.96 15.29
CA MET A 4 -18.59 -17.03 13.85
C MET A 4 -18.50 -15.63 13.25
N MET A 5 -17.77 -15.50 12.13
CA MET A 5 -17.62 -14.28 11.34
C MET A 5 -17.71 -14.58 9.85
N LYS A 6 -18.12 -13.61 9.05
CA LYS A 6 -18.04 -13.71 7.59
C LYS A 6 -16.62 -13.44 7.10
N ALA A 7 -16.16 -14.29 6.16
CA ALA A 7 -14.88 -14.13 5.50
C ALA A 7 -14.96 -14.53 4.02
N ALA A 8 -14.12 -13.92 3.19
CA ALA A 8 -13.91 -14.33 1.81
C ALA A 8 -12.63 -15.19 1.74
N VAL A 9 -12.79 -16.48 1.52
CA VAL A 9 -11.75 -17.50 1.65
C VAL A 9 -11.30 -17.98 0.27
N VAL A 10 -9.99 -18.04 0.05
CA VAL A 10 -9.39 -18.73 -1.11
C VAL A 10 -9.30 -20.22 -0.78
N ARG A 11 -10.20 -21.00 -1.37
CA ARG A 11 -10.22 -22.48 -1.23
C ARG A 11 -9.39 -23.17 -2.29
N GLN A 12 -9.25 -22.53 -3.47
CA GLN A 12 -8.48 -23.02 -4.60
C GLN A 12 -7.95 -21.84 -5.40
N PHE A 13 -6.68 -21.88 -5.80
CA PHE A 13 -6.08 -20.85 -6.67
C PHE A 13 -6.81 -20.68 -8.00
N GLY A 14 -6.95 -19.42 -8.44
CA GLY A 14 -7.59 -19.08 -9.71
C GLY A 14 -9.11 -19.31 -9.74
N LYS A 15 -9.74 -19.58 -8.60
CA LYS A 15 -11.21 -19.69 -8.46
C LYS A 15 -11.77 -18.52 -7.69
N PRO A 16 -13.05 -18.18 -7.86
CA PRO A 16 -13.71 -17.17 -7.03
C PRO A 16 -13.55 -17.47 -5.53
N LEU A 17 -13.37 -16.43 -4.73
CA LEU A 17 -13.35 -16.54 -3.27
C LEU A 17 -14.72 -17.01 -2.76
N VAL A 18 -14.71 -17.89 -1.79
CA VAL A 18 -15.93 -18.39 -1.14
C VAL A 18 -16.23 -17.50 0.09
N ILE A 19 -17.40 -16.86 0.10
CA ILE A 19 -17.86 -16.12 1.26
C ILE A 19 -18.58 -17.07 2.20
N GLU A 20 -18.01 -17.32 3.36
CA GLU A 20 -18.50 -18.32 4.29
C GLU A 20 -18.36 -17.86 5.75
N ASP A 21 -19.00 -18.60 6.67
CA ASP A 21 -18.83 -18.40 8.11
C ASP A 21 -17.64 -19.22 8.59
N VAL A 22 -16.69 -18.51 9.22
CA VAL A 22 -15.51 -19.11 9.85
C VAL A 22 -15.46 -18.73 11.33
N PRO A 23 -14.78 -19.50 12.21
CA PRO A 23 -14.63 -19.10 13.60
C PRO A 23 -13.89 -17.77 13.74
N VAL A 24 -14.35 -16.88 14.63
CA VAL A 24 -13.57 -15.71 15.03
C VAL A 24 -12.29 -16.18 15.71
N PRO A 25 -11.10 -15.75 15.24
CA PRO A 25 -9.85 -16.20 15.85
C PRO A 25 -9.65 -15.63 17.25
N VAL A 26 -8.84 -16.31 18.06
CA VAL A 26 -8.50 -15.89 19.41
C VAL A 26 -7.06 -15.40 19.42
N PRO A 27 -6.78 -14.16 19.88
CA PRO A 27 -5.41 -13.64 19.89
C PRO A 27 -4.52 -14.40 20.86
N GLY A 28 -3.36 -14.85 20.38
CA GLY A 28 -2.30 -15.47 21.14
C GLY A 28 -1.43 -14.44 21.89
N PRO A 29 -0.34 -14.90 22.57
CA PRO A 29 0.59 -13.99 23.24
C PRO A 29 1.21 -12.97 22.27
N GLY A 30 1.16 -11.69 22.65
CA GLY A 30 1.67 -10.58 21.82
C GLY A 30 0.80 -10.20 20.63
N GLU A 31 -0.39 -10.77 20.49
CA GLU A 31 -1.31 -10.49 19.39
C GLU A 31 -2.53 -9.68 19.86
N ILE A 32 -3.18 -9.00 18.94
CA ILE A 32 -4.47 -8.35 19.12
C ILE A 32 -5.47 -8.89 18.11
N LEU A 33 -6.74 -8.99 18.53
CA LEU A 33 -7.86 -9.19 17.63
C LEU A 33 -8.38 -7.82 17.18
N VAL A 34 -8.40 -7.61 15.88
CA VAL A 34 -8.90 -6.37 15.27
C VAL A 34 -10.26 -6.64 14.64
N LYS A 35 -11.28 -5.86 15.02
CA LYS A 35 -12.54 -5.77 14.27
C LYS A 35 -12.29 -4.92 13.05
N VAL A 36 -12.45 -5.51 11.86
CA VAL A 36 -12.25 -4.83 10.59
C VAL A 36 -13.40 -3.85 10.35
N MET A 37 -13.06 -2.60 10.09
CA MET A 37 -14.02 -1.56 9.70
C MET A 37 -13.95 -1.30 8.21
N ALA A 38 -12.75 -1.33 7.64
CA ALA A 38 -12.49 -1.23 6.22
C ALA A 38 -11.23 -2.03 5.85
N CYS A 39 -11.20 -2.57 4.63
CA CYS A 39 -10.01 -3.21 4.08
C CYS A 39 -9.85 -2.82 2.61
N GLY A 40 -8.72 -2.23 2.25
CA GLY A 40 -8.40 -1.94 0.86
C GLY A 40 -8.18 -3.20 0.05
N VAL A 41 -8.38 -3.12 -1.26
CA VAL A 41 -8.17 -4.23 -2.20
C VAL A 41 -7.03 -3.89 -3.15
N CYS A 42 -6.00 -4.72 -3.16
CA CYS A 42 -4.78 -4.55 -3.92
C CYS A 42 -4.61 -5.65 -4.99
N HIS A 43 -3.80 -5.39 -6.00
CA HIS A 43 -3.38 -6.42 -6.96
C HIS A 43 -2.63 -7.58 -6.27
N THR A 44 -1.95 -7.33 -5.17
CA THR A 44 -1.29 -8.37 -4.36
C THR A 44 -2.30 -9.40 -3.84
N ASP A 45 -3.50 -8.97 -3.41
CA ASP A 45 -4.56 -9.89 -2.96
C ASP A 45 -5.08 -10.75 -4.12
N LEU A 46 -5.18 -10.18 -5.33
CA LEU A 46 -5.54 -10.91 -6.54
C LEU A 46 -4.46 -11.93 -6.90
N HIS A 47 -3.16 -11.55 -6.91
CA HIS A 47 -2.04 -12.45 -7.16
C HIS A 47 -1.97 -13.58 -6.14
N ALA A 48 -2.21 -13.28 -4.85
CA ALA A 48 -2.32 -14.29 -3.80
C ALA A 48 -3.43 -15.30 -4.09
N ALA A 49 -4.62 -14.82 -4.48
CA ALA A 49 -5.76 -15.67 -4.79
C ALA A 49 -5.58 -16.49 -6.09
N GLU A 50 -4.87 -15.96 -7.06
CA GLU A 50 -4.52 -16.67 -8.29
C GLU A 50 -3.36 -17.66 -8.12
N GLY A 51 -2.48 -17.43 -7.12
CA GLY A 51 -1.31 -18.26 -6.85
C GLY A 51 -0.29 -18.23 -7.99
N ASP A 52 -0.16 -17.07 -8.64
CA ASP A 52 0.69 -16.86 -9.81
C ASP A 52 2.09 -16.32 -9.47
N TRP A 53 2.34 -15.97 -8.19
CA TRP A 53 3.68 -15.63 -7.72
C TRP A 53 4.53 -16.87 -7.41
N PRO A 54 5.88 -16.75 -7.45
CA PRO A 54 6.80 -17.87 -7.21
C PRO A 54 6.60 -18.54 -5.84
N VAL A 55 6.35 -17.77 -4.79
CA VAL A 55 5.99 -18.27 -3.46
C VAL A 55 4.49 -18.15 -3.30
N LYS A 56 3.81 -19.26 -2.99
CA LYS A 56 2.35 -19.30 -2.89
C LYS A 56 1.90 -19.34 -1.44
N PRO A 57 0.75 -18.71 -1.10
CA PRO A 57 0.11 -18.93 0.18
C PRO A 57 -0.26 -20.39 0.42
N SER A 58 -0.42 -20.77 1.67
CA SER A 58 -0.99 -22.09 2.02
C SER A 58 -2.52 -22.01 1.97
N LEU A 59 -3.16 -22.98 1.28
CA LEU A 59 -4.62 -23.05 1.22
C LEU A 59 -5.20 -23.83 2.42
N PRO A 60 -6.39 -23.48 2.92
CA PRO A 60 -7.14 -22.26 2.62
C PRO A 60 -6.58 -21.05 3.35
N PHE A 61 -6.83 -19.82 2.84
CA PHE A 61 -6.46 -18.59 3.52
C PHE A 61 -7.43 -17.45 3.19
N ILE A 62 -7.39 -16.38 3.99
CA ILE A 62 -8.17 -15.15 3.81
C ILE A 62 -7.24 -14.05 3.34
N PRO A 63 -7.41 -13.45 2.13
CA PRO A 63 -6.64 -12.30 1.67
C PRO A 63 -6.97 -11.01 2.41
N GLY A 64 -6.31 -9.90 2.03
CA GLY A 64 -6.56 -8.55 2.51
C GLY A 64 -5.50 -8.07 3.51
N HIS A 65 -4.68 -7.10 3.08
CA HIS A 65 -3.55 -6.59 3.85
C HIS A 65 -3.58 -5.06 4.06
N GLU A 66 -4.71 -4.42 3.81
CA GLU A 66 -4.91 -2.98 4.00
C GLU A 66 -6.02 -2.76 5.04
N VAL A 67 -5.85 -3.32 6.25
CA VAL A 67 -6.91 -3.35 7.25
C VAL A 67 -6.88 -2.11 8.12
N ALA A 68 -7.97 -1.38 8.16
CA ALA A 68 -8.24 -0.34 9.13
C ALA A 68 -9.40 -0.76 10.04
N GLY A 69 -9.21 -0.71 11.35
CA GLY A 69 -10.22 -1.20 12.29
C GLY A 69 -9.98 -0.77 13.72
N VAL A 70 -10.62 -1.47 14.64
CA VAL A 70 -10.52 -1.21 16.07
C VAL A 70 -10.12 -2.47 16.83
N VAL A 71 -9.31 -2.33 17.86
CA VAL A 71 -8.95 -3.44 18.74
C VAL A 71 -10.21 -3.99 19.40
N ALA A 72 -10.49 -5.29 19.22
CA ALA A 72 -11.62 -5.98 19.80
C ALA A 72 -11.24 -6.78 21.06
N ALA A 73 -10.05 -7.37 21.08
CA ALA A 73 -9.51 -8.10 22.23
C ALA A 73 -7.98 -8.09 22.21
N LEU A 74 -7.38 -8.35 23.36
CA LEU A 74 -5.95 -8.42 23.55
C LEU A 74 -5.54 -9.85 23.90
N GLY A 75 -4.45 -10.32 23.32
CA GLY A 75 -3.78 -11.54 23.74
C GLY A 75 -2.91 -11.31 24.98
N PRO A 76 -2.44 -12.40 25.61
CA PRO A 76 -1.57 -12.31 26.76
C PRO A 76 -0.32 -11.46 26.50
N GLY A 77 0.06 -10.61 27.46
CA GLY A 77 1.26 -9.79 27.41
C GLY A 77 1.15 -8.50 26.60
N VAL A 78 0.01 -8.21 25.95
CA VAL A 78 -0.20 -6.94 25.25
C VAL A 78 -0.65 -5.87 26.25
N THR A 79 0.15 -4.81 26.36
CA THR A 79 -0.10 -3.67 27.28
C THR A 79 -0.25 -2.33 26.54
N ASP A 80 0.19 -2.27 25.30
CA ASP A 80 0.28 -1.01 24.52
C ASP A 80 -1.04 -0.63 23.83
N PHE A 81 -2.03 -1.51 23.85
CA PHE A 81 -3.35 -1.30 23.26
C PHE A 81 -4.45 -1.55 24.27
N LYS A 82 -5.62 -1.01 23.99
CA LYS A 82 -6.88 -1.33 24.71
C LYS A 82 -8.00 -1.54 23.71
N PRO A 83 -9.06 -2.31 24.07
CA PRO A 83 -10.25 -2.43 23.25
C PRO A 83 -10.83 -1.06 22.88
N GLY A 84 -11.16 -0.90 21.59
CA GLY A 84 -11.64 0.36 21.00
C GLY A 84 -10.57 1.23 20.38
N ASP A 85 -9.28 0.97 20.61
CA ASP A 85 -8.21 1.74 19.95
C ASP A 85 -8.27 1.56 18.42
N PRO A 86 -8.22 2.64 17.62
CA PRO A 86 -8.15 2.55 16.18
C PRO A 86 -6.76 2.07 15.75
N VAL A 87 -6.73 1.06 14.88
CA VAL A 87 -5.49 0.42 14.42
C VAL A 87 -5.52 0.09 12.94
N GLY A 88 -4.32 0.10 12.32
CA GLY A 88 -4.06 -0.39 10.98
C GLY A 88 -3.26 -1.69 11.02
N VAL A 89 -3.60 -2.65 10.14
CA VAL A 89 -2.81 -3.86 9.92
C VAL A 89 -2.37 -3.86 8.46
N ALA A 90 -1.05 -3.76 8.25
CA ALA A 90 -0.43 -3.66 6.95
C ALA A 90 0.09 -5.02 6.45
N TRP A 91 0.75 -5.03 5.28
CA TRP A 91 1.35 -6.22 4.70
C TRP A 91 2.29 -6.96 5.65
N LEU A 92 3.23 -6.25 6.30
CA LEU A 92 4.17 -6.85 7.24
C LEU A 92 3.46 -7.19 8.54
N HIS A 93 3.09 -8.47 8.70
CA HIS A 93 2.40 -8.97 9.89
C HIS A 93 3.33 -9.03 11.10
N ASP A 94 4.50 -9.62 10.91
CA ASP A 94 5.59 -9.68 11.88
C ASP A 94 6.94 -9.92 11.22
N ALA A 95 8.02 -9.87 12.01
CA ALA A 95 9.37 -10.21 11.63
C ALA A 95 10.12 -10.78 12.84
N CYS A 96 11.26 -11.45 12.64
CA CYS A 96 11.95 -12.15 13.71
C CYS A 96 12.60 -11.24 14.78
N MET A 97 12.73 -9.94 14.55
CA MET A 97 13.25 -8.89 15.44
C MET A 97 14.69 -9.08 15.95
N ARG A 98 15.45 -10.05 15.38
CA ARG A 98 16.79 -10.44 15.86
C ARG A 98 17.82 -10.72 14.75
N CYS A 99 17.44 -10.61 13.47
CA CYS A 99 18.40 -10.71 12.36
C CYS A 99 18.96 -9.32 12.04
N GLU A 100 20.05 -9.29 11.29
CA GLU A 100 20.72 -8.03 10.94
C GLU A 100 19.75 -7.01 10.30
N TYR A 101 18.80 -7.48 9.47
CA TYR A 101 17.81 -6.61 8.83
C TYR A 101 16.84 -5.99 9.85
N CYS A 102 16.34 -6.78 10.79
CA CYS A 102 15.45 -6.29 11.83
C CYS A 102 16.16 -5.29 12.77
N GLU A 103 17.41 -5.61 13.18
CA GLU A 103 18.18 -4.77 14.10
C GLU A 103 18.64 -3.45 13.47
N THR A 104 18.74 -3.40 12.13
CA THR A 104 19.13 -2.20 11.39
C THR A 104 17.96 -1.41 10.80
N GLY A 105 16.70 -1.80 11.12
CA GLY A 105 15.49 -1.10 10.67
C GLY A 105 15.06 -1.44 9.23
N TRP A 106 15.38 -2.66 8.78
CA TRP A 106 15.01 -3.22 7.49
C TRP A 106 14.17 -4.48 7.63
N GLU A 107 13.25 -4.53 8.60
CA GLU A 107 12.39 -5.68 8.87
C GLU A 107 11.58 -6.15 7.66
N THR A 108 11.36 -5.29 6.67
CA THR A 108 10.67 -5.64 5.41
C THR A 108 11.44 -6.62 4.51
N VAL A 109 12.73 -6.87 4.80
CA VAL A 109 13.56 -7.87 4.10
C VAL A 109 14.02 -8.99 5.03
N CYS A 110 13.37 -9.13 6.20
CA CYS A 110 13.58 -10.28 7.09
C CYS A 110 13.13 -11.58 6.42
N GLU A 111 14.00 -12.59 6.37
CA GLU A 111 13.66 -13.89 5.76
C GLU A 111 12.59 -14.67 6.53
N HIS A 112 12.37 -14.31 7.81
CA HIS A 112 11.39 -14.94 8.70
C HIS A 112 10.15 -14.05 8.92
N GLN A 113 9.86 -13.12 8.00
CA GLN A 113 8.67 -12.30 8.09
C GLN A 113 7.42 -13.12 7.74
N HIS A 114 6.29 -12.73 8.36
CA HIS A 114 4.96 -13.14 7.91
C HIS A 114 4.21 -11.96 7.30
N ASN A 115 3.30 -12.26 6.39
CA ASN A 115 2.59 -11.26 5.62
C ASN A 115 1.08 -11.45 5.75
N THR A 116 0.38 -10.40 6.16
CA THR A 116 -1.06 -10.36 6.32
C THR A 116 -1.76 -10.63 4.98
N GLY A 117 -2.73 -11.53 4.97
CA GLY A 117 -3.46 -11.88 3.76
C GLY A 117 -2.67 -12.75 2.77
N TYR A 118 -1.51 -13.29 3.22
CA TYR A 118 -0.64 -14.13 2.39
C TYR A 118 -0.13 -15.35 3.15
N SER A 119 0.76 -15.18 4.13
CA SER A 119 1.24 -16.25 5.01
C SER A 119 0.45 -16.35 6.32
N CYS A 120 -0.34 -15.33 6.63
CA CYS A 120 -1.34 -15.30 7.69
C CYS A 120 -2.68 -14.83 7.11
N ASP A 121 -3.78 -15.19 7.74
CA ASP A 121 -5.11 -14.71 7.35
C ASP A 121 -5.20 -13.18 7.42
N GLY A 122 -5.90 -12.59 6.45
CA GLY A 122 -6.03 -11.15 6.26
C GLY A 122 -7.42 -10.60 6.55
N GLY A 123 -7.63 -9.37 6.09
CA GLY A 123 -8.77 -8.53 6.44
C GLY A 123 -9.98 -8.64 5.52
N PHE A 124 -10.05 -9.60 4.59
CA PHE A 124 -11.31 -9.88 3.90
C PHE A 124 -12.24 -10.71 4.80
N ALA A 125 -12.34 -10.29 6.05
CA ALA A 125 -13.13 -10.88 7.11
C ALA A 125 -13.55 -9.81 8.12
N GLU A 126 -14.55 -10.11 8.96
CA GLU A 126 -15.01 -9.17 10.00
C GLU A 126 -14.00 -8.98 11.14
N TYR A 127 -13.08 -9.93 11.33
CA TYR A 127 -12.01 -9.86 12.31
C TYR A 127 -10.72 -10.43 11.73
N VAL A 128 -9.58 -9.90 12.20
CA VAL A 128 -8.24 -10.38 11.85
C VAL A 128 -7.33 -10.33 13.07
N ILE A 129 -6.35 -11.24 13.14
CA ILE A 129 -5.26 -11.18 14.11
C ILE A 129 -4.16 -10.26 13.59
N ALA A 130 -3.57 -9.48 14.48
CA ALA A 130 -2.37 -8.72 14.20
C ALA A 130 -1.34 -8.89 15.31
N ALA A 131 -0.07 -8.99 14.96
CA ALA A 131 1.03 -8.89 15.92
C ALA A 131 1.06 -7.46 16.49
N ALA A 132 0.88 -7.31 17.79
CA ALA A 132 0.76 -6.00 18.43
C ALA A 132 1.93 -5.04 18.10
N PRO A 133 3.21 -5.46 18.07
CA PRO A 133 4.32 -4.58 17.72
C PRO A 133 4.34 -4.09 16.26
N PHE A 134 3.51 -4.69 15.38
CA PHE A 134 3.41 -4.35 13.95
C PHE A 134 2.08 -3.69 13.59
N ALA A 135 1.13 -3.64 14.51
CA ALA A 135 -0.12 -2.90 14.33
C ALA A 135 0.14 -1.38 14.43
N ALA A 136 -0.21 -0.63 13.38
CA ALA A 136 -0.06 0.81 13.36
C ALA A 136 -1.17 1.49 14.18
N ARG A 137 -0.82 2.51 14.98
CA ARG A 137 -1.82 3.34 15.66
C ARG A 137 -2.45 4.30 14.65
N LEU A 138 -3.76 4.31 14.57
CA LEU A 138 -4.49 5.28 13.76
C LEU A 138 -4.99 6.45 14.63
N PRO A 139 -5.11 7.66 14.06
CA PRO A 139 -5.69 8.79 14.77
C PRO A 139 -7.14 8.53 15.20
N VAL A 140 -7.52 9.05 16.35
CA VAL A 140 -8.92 9.00 16.81
C VAL A 140 -9.80 9.78 15.85
N GLY A 141 -10.93 9.17 15.44
CA GLY A 141 -11.85 9.79 14.47
C GLY A 141 -11.43 9.66 13.01
N VAL A 142 -10.40 8.88 12.70
CA VAL A 142 -9.99 8.62 11.33
C VAL A 142 -11.12 7.98 10.51
N ASP A 143 -11.22 8.35 9.25
CA ASP A 143 -12.05 7.65 8.27
C ASP A 143 -11.34 6.35 7.87
N PHE A 144 -11.85 5.20 8.33
CA PHE A 144 -11.23 3.89 8.09
C PHE A 144 -11.15 3.54 6.61
N ALA A 145 -12.14 3.93 5.80
CA ALA A 145 -12.11 3.67 4.37
C ALA A 145 -11.01 4.50 3.66
N GLN A 146 -10.79 5.73 4.10
CA GLN A 146 -9.75 6.60 3.54
C GLN A 146 -8.33 6.16 3.95
N VAL A 147 -8.15 5.67 5.17
CA VAL A 147 -6.82 5.28 5.65
C VAL A 147 -6.41 3.88 5.21
N ALA A 148 -7.35 2.98 4.91
CA ALA A 148 -7.06 1.60 4.52
C ALA A 148 -6.04 1.52 3.36
N PRO A 149 -6.17 2.24 2.22
CA PRO A 149 -5.16 2.20 1.17
C PRO A 149 -3.79 2.79 1.57
N ILE A 150 -3.75 3.63 2.61
CA ILE A 150 -2.48 4.19 3.11
C ILE A 150 -1.59 3.10 3.72
N LEU A 151 -2.19 2.05 4.24
CA LEU A 151 -1.49 0.92 4.87
C LEU A 151 -0.72 0.03 3.88
N CYS A 152 -0.98 0.19 2.57
CA CYS A 152 -0.22 -0.46 1.50
C CYS A 152 0.28 0.56 0.46
N ALA A 153 -0.62 1.09 -0.38
CA ALA A 153 -0.24 2.03 -1.44
C ALA A 153 0.44 3.28 -0.87
N GLY A 154 -0.04 3.78 0.28
CA GLY A 154 0.55 4.93 0.97
C GLY A 154 1.97 4.66 1.42
N VAL A 155 2.16 3.71 2.32
CA VAL A 155 3.49 3.39 2.86
C VAL A 155 4.48 2.96 1.79
N THR A 156 4.04 2.17 0.80
CA THR A 156 4.89 1.72 -0.31
C THR A 156 5.42 2.89 -1.14
N THR A 157 4.57 3.83 -1.50
CA THR A 157 4.98 4.97 -2.32
C THR A 157 5.78 5.99 -1.53
N TYR A 158 5.45 6.20 -0.26
CA TYR A 158 6.22 7.04 0.65
C TYR A 158 7.65 6.50 0.82
N LYS A 159 7.80 5.20 1.15
CA LYS A 159 9.11 4.54 1.26
C LYS A 159 9.89 4.63 -0.05
N ALA A 160 9.26 4.31 -1.16
CA ALA A 160 9.91 4.32 -2.46
C ALA A 160 10.39 5.73 -2.89
N LEU A 161 9.67 6.78 -2.50
CA LEU A 161 10.14 8.17 -2.69
C LEU A 161 11.37 8.47 -1.82
N LYS A 162 11.41 8.02 -0.56
CA LYS A 162 12.61 8.14 0.30
C LYS A 162 13.80 7.42 -0.32
N GLU A 163 13.58 6.24 -0.92
CA GLU A 163 14.64 5.47 -1.61
C GLU A 163 15.19 6.16 -2.85
N THR A 164 14.49 7.14 -3.42
CA THR A 164 15.05 7.96 -4.51
C THR A 164 16.14 8.91 -4.04
N GLU A 165 16.21 9.22 -2.75
CA GLU A 165 17.10 10.23 -2.15
C GLU A 165 16.90 11.66 -2.70
N ALA A 166 15.80 11.91 -3.41
CA ALA A 166 15.47 13.24 -3.90
C ALA A 166 15.12 14.17 -2.72
N ARG A 167 15.58 15.42 -2.82
CA ARG A 167 15.45 16.43 -1.77
C ARG A 167 14.40 17.49 -2.13
N PRO A 168 13.83 18.20 -1.15
CA PRO A 168 12.92 19.31 -1.43
C PRO A 168 13.47 20.27 -2.49
N GLY A 169 12.62 20.65 -3.45
CA GLY A 169 13.00 21.46 -4.60
C GLY A 169 13.56 20.66 -5.79
N GLU A 170 13.80 19.36 -5.66
CA GLU A 170 14.25 18.49 -6.73
C GLU A 170 13.09 17.81 -7.46
N TRP A 171 13.35 17.32 -8.66
CA TRP A 171 12.37 16.63 -9.49
C TRP A 171 12.33 15.14 -9.22
N VAL A 172 11.12 14.59 -9.08
CA VAL A 172 10.86 13.16 -9.20
C VAL A 172 9.95 12.87 -10.39
N ALA A 173 10.23 11.80 -11.11
CA ALA A 173 9.33 11.27 -12.12
C ALA A 173 8.61 10.05 -11.56
N ILE A 174 7.28 9.97 -11.75
CA ILE A 174 6.45 8.85 -11.30
C ILE A 174 5.87 8.17 -12.53
N SER A 175 6.27 6.93 -12.77
CA SER A 175 5.83 6.11 -13.90
C SER A 175 4.76 5.12 -13.46
N GLY A 176 3.55 5.28 -14.05
CA GLY A 176 2.34 4.55 -13.69
C GLY A 176 1.48 5.31 -12.67
N ILE A 177 0.33 5.84 -13.14
CA ILE A 177 -0.58 6.68 -12.31
C ILE A 177 -1.86 5.92 -11.99
N GLY A 178 -1.70 4.71 -11.49
CA GLY A 178 -2.77 3.89 -10.97
C GLY A 178 -3.04 4.11 -9.48
N GLY A 179 -3.43 3.02 -8.80
CA GLY A 179 -3.74 3.01 -7.36
C GLY A 179 -2.56 3.42 -6.45
N LEU A 180 -1.32 3.31 -6.92
CA LEU A 180 -0.11 3.78 -6.22
C LEU A 180 0.30 5.18 -6.69
N GLY A 181 0.40 5.39 -8.01
CA GLY A 181 1.00 6.60 -8.56
C GLY A 181 0.29 7.89 -8.18
N HIS A 182 -1.06 7.90 -8.10
CA HIS A 182 -1.80 9.10 -7.69
C HIS A 182 -1.55 9.47 -6.20
N VAL A 183 -1.30 8.49 -5.34
CA VAL A 183 -0.91 8.69 -3.95
C VAL A 183 0.56 9.14 -3.86
N ALA A 184 1.44 8.54 -4.69
CA ALA A 184 2.85 8.92 -4.77
C ALA A 184 3.05 10.40 -5.14
N ILE A 185 2.26 10.93 -6.07
CA ILE A 185 2.30 12.35 -6.46
C ILE A 185 2.06 13.24 -5.25
N GLN A 186 1.04 12.93 -4.45
CA GLN A 186 0.69 13.71 -3.27
C GLN A 186 1.79 13.65 -2.19
N TYR A 187 2.35 12.46 -1.92
CA TYR A 187 3.51 12.35 -1.02
C TYR A 187 4.70 13.15 -1.53
N ALA A 188 5.04 13.04 -2.82
CA ALA A 188 6.14 13.79 -3.40
C ALA A 188 5.94 15.31 -3.23
N ARG A 189 4.73 15.81 -3.49
CA ARG A 189 4.37 17.22 -3.27
C ARG A 189 4.47 17.62 -1.79
N ALA A 190 3.95 16.79 -0.89
CA ALA A 190 4.03 17.01 0.56
C ALA A 190 5.47 17.00 1.09
N MET A 191 6.37 16.25 0.45
CA MET A 191 7.81 16.22 0.72
C MET A 191 8.56 17.40 0.08
N GLY A 192 7.86 18.32 -0.63
CA GLY A 192 8.46 19.49 -1.28
C GLY A 192 9.16 19.19 -2.60
N LEU A 193 8.83 18.07 -3.25
CA LEU A 193 9.41 17.67 -4.54
C LEU A 193 8.58 18.24 -5.72
N HIS A 194 9.24 18.52 -6.84
CA HIS A 194 8.59 18.73 -8.12
C HIS A 194 8.25 17.39 -8.78
N VAL A 195 7.09 17.29 -9.43
CA VAL A 195 6.58 15.99 -9.93
C VAL A 195 6.34 16.02 -11.43
N ALA A 196 6.97 15.06 -12.13
CA ALA A 196 6.67 14.68 -13.51
C ALA A 196 5.96 13.31 -13.51
N ALA A 197 4.74 13.23 -14.01
CA ALA A 197 3.96 12.01 -14.11
C ALA A 197 4.07 11.40 -15.52
N ILE A 198 4.16 10.09 -15.60
CA ILE A 198 4.27 9.32 -16.84
C ILE A 198 3.22 8.20 -16.83
N ASP A 199 2.32 8.19 -17.79
CA ASP A 199 1.34 7.12 -17.98
C ASP A 199 0.95 7.01 -19.45
N ILE A 200 0.26 5.93 -19.84
CA ILE A 200 -0.23 5.71 -21.20
C ILE A 200 -1.68 6.15 -21.39
N ALA A 201 -2.44 6.36 -20.31
CA ALA A 201 -3.87 6.60 -20.38
C ALA A 201 -4.19 8.08 -20.10
N PRO A 202 -4.98 8.76 -20.96
CA PRO A 202 -5.29 10.18 -20.80
C PRO A 202 -6.01 10.52 -19.48
N ASP A 203 -6.91 9.65 -19.01
CA ASP A 203 -7.61 9.76 -17.72
C ASP A 203 -6.63 9.72 -16.55
N LYS A 204 -5.60 8.85 -16.60
CA LYS A 204 -4.54 8.78 -15.60
C LYS A 204 -3.65 10.03 -15.61
N LEU A 205 -3.37 10.59 -16.77
CA LEU A 205 -2.64 11.85 -16.87
C LEU A 205 -3.47 13.03 -16.34
N ALA A 206 -4.78 13.01 -16.52
CA ALA A 206 -5.69 13.99 -15.91
C ALA A 206 -5.69 13.85 -14.38
N LEU A 207 -5.79 12.64 -13.85
CA LEU A 207 -5.68 12.33 -12.42
C LEU A 207 -4.33 12.81 -11.85
N ALA A 208 -3.24 12.60 -12.58
CA ALA A 208 -1.91 13.07 -12.17
C ALA A 208 -1.86 14.57 -11.97
N ARG A 209 -2.43 15.35 -12.90
CA ARG A 209 -2.51 16.82 -12.78
C ARG A 209 -3.36 17.24 -11.60
N ALA A 210 -4.52 16.59 -11.41
CA ALA A 210 -5.39 16.85 -10.26
C ALA A 210 -4.71 16.54 -8.93
N ALA A 211 -3.85 15.50 -8.88
CA ALA A 211 -3.05 15.15 -7.71
C ALA A 211 -1.83 16.08 -7.48
N GLY A 212 -1.54 17.01 -8.40
CA GLY A 212 -0.49 18.02 -8.25
C GLY A 212 0.78 17.77 -9.05
N ALA A 213 0.77 16.89 -10.06
CA ALA A 213 1.88 16.76 -11.00
C ALA A 213 2.01 18.01 -11.88
N GLU A 214 3.19 18.59 -11.93
CA GLU A 214 3.50 19.80 -12.72
C GLU A 214 3.66 19.46 -14.20
N ILE A 215 4.11 18.24 -14.48
CA ILE A 215 4.31 17.69 -15.83
C ILE A 215 3.56 16.36 -15.90
N ALA A 216 2.83 16.12 -17.00
CA ALA A 216 2.18 14.84 -17.24
C ALA A 216 2.34 14.46 -18.71
N VAL A 217 3.04 13.36 -18.97
CA VAL A 217 3.52 12.94 -20.29
C VAL A 217 2.96 11.56 -20.65
N ASP A 218 2.47 11.42 -21.89
CA ASP A 218 2.11 10.10 -22.44
C ASP A 218 3.37 9.30 -22.73
N ALA A 219 3.55 8.19 -22.02
CA ALA A 219 4.72 7.31 -22.15
C ALA A 219 4.95 6.78 -23.56
N ARG A 220 3.90 6.75 -24.41
CA ARG A 220 3.95 6.27 -25.80
C ARG A 220 4.44 7.34 -26.79
N SER A 221 4.47 8.62 -26.37
CA SER A 221 4.98 9.68 -27.22
C SER A 221 6.45 9.44 -27.55
N ALA A 222 6.83 9.65 -28.80
CA ALA A 222 8.23 9.55 -29.24
C ALA A 222 9.12 10.55 -28.48
N ASP A 223 8.56 11.68 -28.08
CA ASP A 223 9.26 12.78 -27.40
C ASP A 223 9.16 12.70 -25.85
N ALA A 224 8.46 11.70 -25.30
CA ALA A 224 8.20 11.59 -23.86
C ALA A 224 9.47 11.78 -22.99
N VAL A 225 10.56 11.13 -23.37
CA VAL A 225 11.84 11.26 -22.66
C VAL A 225 12.44 12.65 -22.84
N ALA A 226 12.44 13.19 -24.08
CA ALA A 226 12.99 14.52 -24.38
C ALA A 226 12.22 15.61 -23.65
N ASP A 227 10.89 15.51 -23.58
CA ASP A 227 10.04 16.46 -22.87
C ASP A 227 10.34 16.49 -21.37
N ILE A 228 10.49 15.32 -20.74
CA ILE A 228 10.85 15.23 -19.32
C ILE A 228 12.26 15.80 -19.09
N LEU A 229 13.26 15.41 -19.90
CA LEU A 229 14.61 15.93 -19.77
C LEU A 229 14.65 17.45 -19.89
N LYS A 230 13.93 18.02 -20.86
CA LYS A 230 13.83 19.46 -21.09
C LYS A 230 13.16 20.16 -19.90
N ALA A 231 12.01 19.66 -19.46
CA ALA A 231 11.22 20.30 -18.42
C ALA A 231 11.87 20.22 -17.03
N THR A 232 12.66 19.15 -16.76
CA THR A 232 13.36 18.96 -15.49
C THR A 232 14.83 19.48 -15.51
N GLY A 233 15.27 20.07 -16.61
CA GLY A 233 16.65 20.56 -16.73
C GLY A 233 17.69 19.44 -16.70
N GLY A 234 17.47 18.34 -17.45
CA GLY A 234 18.43 17.25 -17.62
C GLY A 234 18.03 15.91 -16.97
N GLY A 235 16.78 15.75 -16.55
CA GLY A 235 16.21 14.53 -16.00
C GLY A 235 15.80 14.66 -14.51
N ALA A 236 15.01 13.71 -14.06
CA ALA A 236 14.55 13.67 -12.68
C ALA A 236 15.67 13.18 -11.74
N HIS A 237 15.74 13.73 -10.52
CA HIS A 237 16.69 13.31 -9.48
C HIS A 237 16.31 11.91 -8.96
N GLY A 238 15.04 11.66 -8.82
CA GLY A 238 14.46 10.35 -8.51
C GLY A 238 13.45 9.92 -9.55
N VAL A 239 13.34 8.62 -9.80
CA VAL A 239 12.28 8.03 -10.63
C VAL A 239 11.63 6.91 -9.83
N LEU A 240 10.33 6.99 -9.62
CA LEU A 240 9.53 5.95 -8.99
C LEU A 240 8.76 5.19 -10.06
N VAL A 241 8.95 3.86 -10.14
CA VAL A 241 8.25 3.00 -11.09
C VAL A 241 7.20 2.16 -10.37
N THR A 242 5.93 2.53 -10.52
CA THR A 242 4.77 1.77 -10.03
C THR A 242 4.05 1.02 -11.15
N ALA A 243 4.40 1.29 -12.41
CA ALA A 243 3.83 0.62 -13.57
C ALA A 243 4.21 -0.87 -13.59
N VAL A 244 3.25 -1.71 -14.00
CA VAL A 244 3.43 -3.16 -14.13
C VAL A 244 3.73 -3.50 -15.61
N SER A 245 4.82 -2.92 -16.15
CA SER A 245 5.19 -3.04 -17.57
C SER A 245 6.71 -2.91 -17.75
N PRO A 246 7.43 -3.92 -18.28
CA PRO A 246 8.87 -3.86 -18.48
C PRO A 246 9.37 -2.63 -19.26
N PRO A 247 8.68 -2.13 -20.31
CA PRO A 247 9.06 -0.89 -20.97
C PRO A 247 9.13 0.33 -20.06
N ALA A 248 8.30 0.44 -19.03
CA ALA A 248 8.32 1.54 -18.07
C ALA A 248 9.62 1.55 -17.25
N PHE A 249 10.16 0.38 -16.93
CA PHE A 249 11.43 0.22 -16.22
C PHE A 249 12.60 0.70 -17.09
N SER A 250 12.62 0.31 -18.36
CA SER A 250 13.64 0.78 -19.32
C SER A 250 13.53 2.30 -19.58
N GLN A 251 12.30 2.85 -19.64
CA GLN A 251 12.08 4.28 -19.80
C GLN A 251 12.59 5.06 -18.58
N ALA A 252 12.43 4.53 -17.38
CA ALA A 252 12.89 5.14 -16.13
C ALA A 252 14.41 5.43 -16.16
N LEU A 253 15.22 4.51 -16.70
CA LEU A 253 16.66 4.70 -16.86
C LEU A 253 17.03 5.82 -17.87
N ARG A 254 16.10 6.20 -18.74
CA ARG A 254 16.31 7.26 -19.74
C ARG A 254 15.90 8.64 -19.24
N VAL A 255 14.94 8.71 -18.31
CA VAL A 255 14.43 9.98 -17.74
C VAL A 255 15.14 10.39 -16.45
N VAL A 256 15.87 9.47 -15.81
CA VAL A 256 16.68 9.79 -14.63
C VAL A 256 17.92 10.58 -15.05
N ARG A 257 18.27 11.59 -14.26
CA ARG A 257 19.47 12.41 -14.47
C ARG A 257 20.75 11.69 -14.06
N ARG A 258 21.90 12.30 -14.38
CA ARG A 258 23.20 11.86 -13.85
C ARG A 258 23.18 11.85 -12.33
N LYS A 259 23.67 10.78 -11.70
CA LYS A 259 23.69 10.54 -10.25
C LYS A 259 22.29 10.40 -9.63
N GLY A 260 21.23 10.26 -10.44
CA GLY A 260 19.89 10.04 -9.94
C GLY A 260 19.63 8.58 -9.59
N THR A 261 18.53 8.34 -8.88
CA THR A 261 18.12 7.01 -8.41
C THR A 261 16.77 6.61 -9.00
N VAL A 262 16.69 5.38 -9.48
CA VAL A 262 15.44 4.74 -9.92
C VAL A 262 14.98 3.77 -8.83
N SER A 263 13.82 4.02 -8.25
CA SER A 263 13.17 3.16 -7.23
C SER A 263 12.09 2.31 -7.91
N LEU A 264 12.23 1.00 -7.82
CA LEU A 264 11.37 0.01 -8.48
C LEU A 264 10.39 -0.59 -7.48
N VAL A 265 9.09 -0.46 -7.75
CA VAL A 265 7.99 -0.93 -6.91
C VAL A 265 7.08 -1.90 -7.67
N GLY A 266 6.76 -1.60 -8.94
CA GLY A 266 5.94 -2.47 -9.76
C GLY A 266 6.58 -3.85 -9.92
N LEU A 267 5.75 -4.90 -10.01
CA LEU A 267 6.19 -6.30 -10.12
C LEU A 267 5.66 -6.95 -11.41
N PRO A 268 6.06 -6.48 -12.61
CA PRO A 268 5.75 -7.19 -13.85
C PRO A 268 6.55 -8.49 -13.92
N PRO A 269 6.03 -9.54 -14.58
CA PRO A 269 6.82 -10.71 -14.88
C PRO A 269 7.94 -10.40 -15.87
N GLY A 270 9.04 -11.15 -15.79
CA GLY A 270 10.16 -11.07 -16.73
C GLY A 270 11.29 -10.12 -16.27
N GLU A 271 12.02 -9.60 -17.25
CA GLU A 271 13.25 -8.82 -17.05
C GLU A 271 13.18 -7.53 -17.90
N PHE A 272 14.03 -6.57 -17.58
CA PHE A 272 14.22 -5.37 -18.42
C PHE A 272 15.70 -5.13 -18.71
N PRO A 273 16.05 -4.68 -19.93
CA PRO A 273 17.44 -4.42 -20.31
C PRO A 273 17.97 -3.17 -19.60
N THR A 274 19.17 -3.29 -19.05
CA THR A 274 19.88 -2.20 -18.37
C THR A 274 21.06 -1.75 -19.22
N PRO A 275 21.06 -0.51 -19.77
CA PRO A 275 22.13 -0.02 -20.64
C PRO A 275 23.41 0.27 -19.83
N ILE A 276 24.43 -0.55 -19.99
CA ILE A 276 25.68 -0.52 -19.22
C ILE A 276 26.32 0.87 -19.25
N PHE A 277 26.50 1.46 -20.45
CA PHE A 277 27.14 2.77 -20.62
C PHE A 277 26.39 3.88 -19.85
N ASP A 278 25.05 3.89 -19.93
CA ASP A 278 24.25 4.90 -19.23
C ASP A 278 24.37 4.76 -17.71
N VAL A 279 24.25 3.54 -17.19
CA VAL A 279 24.36 3.30 -15.74
C VAL A 279 25.73 3.70 -15.22
N VAL A 280 26.80 3.28 -15.91
CA VAL A 280 28.18 3.58 -15.50
C VAL A 280 28.53 5.05 -15.64
N LEU A 281 28.37 5.63 -16.86
CA LEU A 281 28.83 6.99 -17.15
C LEU A 281 27.93 8.08 -16.55
N LYS A 282 26.66 7.78 -16.31
CA LYS A 282 25.75 8.69 -15.60
C LYS A 282 25.71 8.41 -14.10
N ARG A 283 26.35 7.33 -13.61
CA ARG A 283 26.34 6.90 -12.22
C ARG A 283 24.90 6.76 -11.67
N ILE A 284 24.05 6.08 -12.43
CA ILE A 284 22.65 5.82 -12.05
C ILE A 284 22.60 4.76 -10.96
N THR A 285 21.80 4.99 -9.93
CA THR A 285 21.45 3.98 -8.92
C THR A 285 20.10 3.34 -9.28
N VAL A 286 20.00 2.02 -9.20
CA VAL A 286 18.73 1.27 -9.32
C VAL A 286 18.49 0.56 -8.01
N ARG A 287 17.33 0.79 -7.39
CA ARG A 287 16.93 0.19 -6.10
C ARG A 287 15.57 -0.45 -6.20
N GLY A 288 15.41 -1.64 -5.62
CA GLY A 288 14.10 -2.19 -5.29
C GLY A 288 13.55 -1.53 -4.02
N SER A 289 12.23 -1.37 -3.95
CA SER A 289 11.54 -0.90 -2.76
C SER A 289 10.31 -1.76 -2.51
N ILE A 290 10.24 -2.39 -1.34
CA ILE A 290 9.14 -3.24 -0.94
C ILE A 290 8.45 -2.67 0.29
N VAL A 291 7.15 -2.36 0.17
CA VAL A 291 6.33 -1.76 1.22
C VAL A 291 7.08 -0.68 2.01
N GLY A 292 7.02 -0.63 3.30
CA GLY A 292 7.81 0.23 4.18
C GLY A 292 7.92 -0.38 5.56
N THR A 293 8.90 0.05 6.33
CA THR A 293 9.08 -0.33 7.72
C THR A 293 7.93 0.21 8.58
N ARG A 294 7.81 -0.24 9.83
CA ARG A 294 6.84 0.31 10.79
C ARG A 294 6.96 1.83 10.91
N ARG A 295 8.18 2.35 10.94
CA ARG A 295 8.44 3.80 10.96
C ARG A 295 7.94 4.50 9.70
N ASP A 296 8.20 3.94 8.53
CA ASP A 296 7.69 4.48 7.27
C ASP A 296 6.15 4.49 7.26
N LEU A 297 5.52 3.46 7.85
CA LEU A 297 4.07 3.38 7.99
C LEU A 297 3.51 4.49 8.89
N ASP A 298 4.10 4.71 10.06
CA ASP A 298 3.69 5.79 10.97
C ASP A 298 3.83 7.16 10.30
N GLU A 299 4.95 7.41 9.61
CA GLU A 299 5.19 8.64 8.86
C GLU A 299 4.16 8.81 7.72
N ALA A 300 3.85 7.75 6.98
CA ALA A 300 2.85 7.78 5.89
C ALA A 300 1.43 8.08 6.42
N ILE A 301 1.05 7.47 7.54
CA ILE A 301 -0.23 7.73 8.21
C ILE A 301 -0.30 9.18 8.70
N ALA A 302 0.79 9.75 9.22
CA ALA A 302 0.84 11.14 9.68
C ALA A 302 0.53 12.13 8.54
N PHE A 303 1.10 11.95 7.35
CA PHE A 303 0.78 12.76 6.17
C PHE A 303 -0.70 12.68 5.78
N ALA A 304 -1.28 11.48 5.85
CA ALA A 304 -2.70 11.29 5.55
C ALA A 304 -3.60 11.93 6.63
N ALA A 305 -3.24 11.79 7.89
CA ALA A 305 -3.94 12.40 9.02
C ALA A 305 -3.94 13.94 8.98
N GLU A 306 -2.87 14.54 8.48
CA GLU A 306 -2.77 15.97 8.22
C GLU A 306 -3.54 16.43 6.95
N GLY A 307 -4.19 15.51 6.24
CA GLY A 307 -4.94 15.79 5.00
C GLY A 307 -4.06 16.09 3.78
N LYS A 308 -2.75 15.87 3.86
CA LYS A 308 -1.80 16.11 2.77
C LYS A 308 -1.84 15.04 1.69
N VAL A 309 -2.30 13.84 2.05
CA VAL A 309 -2.41 12.69 1.16
C VAL A 309 -3.77 12.03 1.34
N ARG A 310 -4.46 11.81 0.24
CA ARG A 310 -5.76 11.18 0.21
C ARG A 310 -5.88 10.26 -1.01
N ALA A 311 -6.27 9.02 -0.79
CA ALA A 311 -6.52 8.10 -1.89
C ALA A 311 -7.89 8.38 -2.52
N GLU A 312 -7.97 8.31 -3.84
CA GLU A 312 -9.25 8.24 -4.54
C GLU A 312 -9.83 6.85 -4.33
N ILE A 313 -10.95 6.74 -3.61
CA ILE A 313 -11.54 5.46 -3.24
C ILE A 313 -12.96 5.28 -3.77
N LYS A 314 -13.32 4.02 -4.01
CA LYS A 314 -14.71 3.54 -4.14
C LYS A 314 -14.92 2.43 -3.11
N THR A 315 -16.04 2.45 -2.40
CA THR A 315 -16.35 1.45 -1.37
C THR A 315 -17.33 0.40 -1.88
N ALA A 316 -17.27 -0.80 -1.30
CA ALA A 316 -18.15 -1.90 -1.63
C ALA A 316 -18.26 -2.87 -0.42
N PRO A 317 -19.33 -3.66 -0.32
CA PRO A 317 -19.43 -4.73 0.68
C PRO A 317 -18.54 -5.92 0.33
N LEU A 318 -18.24 -6.77 1.34
CA LEU A 318 -17.45 -8.01 1.15
C LEU A 318 -18.02 -8.92 0.06
N SER A 319 -19.36 -8.93 -0.12
CA SER A 319 -20.04 -9.72 -1.15
C SER A 319 -19.55 -9.46 -2.57
N ASP A 320 -19.01 -8.28 -2.82
CA ASP A 320 -18.64 -7.84 -4.17
C ASP A 320 -17.17 -8.15 -4.52
N ILE A 321 -16.42 -8.82 -3.62
CA ILE A 321 -14.97 -9.05 -3.80
C ILE A 321 -14.63 -9.73 -5.12
N ASN A 322 -15.42 -10.71 -5.56
CA ASN A 322 -15.16 -11.41 -6.80
C ASN A 322 -15.38 -10.51 -8.04
N THR A 323 -16.35 -9.60 -7.99
CA THR A 323 -16.57 -8.58 -9.01
C THR A 323 -15.42 -7.57 -9.04
N ILE A 324 -14.94 -7.17 -7.86
CA ILE A 324 -13.80 -6.27 -7.73
C ILE A 324 -12.55 -6.92 -8.32
N PHE A 325 -12.25 -8.17 -8.01
CA PHE A 325 -11.13 -8.91 -8.60
C PHE A 325 -11.23 -9.02 -10.12
N ALA A 326 -12.41 -9.28 -10.66
CA ALA A 326 -12.62 -9.31 -12.11
C ALA A 326 -12.35 -7.94 -12.75
N ASN A 327 -12.76 -6.85 -12.11
CA ASN A 327 -12.51 -5.49 -12.58
C ASN A 327 -11.04 -5.09 -12.45
N LEU A 328 -10.34 -5.49 -11.38
CA LEU A 328 -8.89 -5.30 -11.21
C LEU A 328 -8.12 -5.98 -12.33
N LYS A 329 -8.43 -7.26 -12.59
CA LYS A 329 -7.82 -8.04 -13.67
C LYS A 329 -8.04 -7.43 -15.05
N ALA A 330 -9.21 -6.82 -15.27
CA ALA A 330 -9.56 -6.13 -16.51
C ALA A 330 -9.02 -4.71 -16.61
N GLY A 331 -8.29 -4.20 -15.59
CA GLY A 331 -7.77 -2.83 -15.55
C GLY A 331 -8.85 -1.73 -15.46
N LYS A 332 -10.07 -2.08 -15.01
CA LYS A 332 -11.23 -1.18 -14.95
C LYS A 332 -11.38 -0.44 -13.61
N VAL A 333 -10.47 -0.64 -12.67
CA VAL A 333 -10.50 0.07 -11.39
C VAL A 333 -9.76 1.39 -11.49
N GLU A 334 -10.46 2.46 -11.17
CA GLU A 334 -9.88 3.80 -10.99
C GLU A 334 -9.63 4.04 -9.51
N GLY A 335 -8.46 4.58 -9.15
CA GLY A 335 -8.09 4.79 -7.76
C GLY A 335 -7.94 3.47 -6.98
N ARG A 336 -8.63 3.37 -5.83
CA ARG A 336 -8.58 2.22 -4.92
C ARG A 336 -9.99 1.70 -4.61
N MET A 337 -10.14 0.39 -4.55
CA MET A 337 -11.35 -0.23 -3.98
C MET A 337 -11.15 -0.53 -2.51
N VAL A 338 -12.18 -0.30 -1.70
CA VAL A 338 -12.16 -0.55 -0.26
C VAL A 338 -13.42 -1.32 0.13
N LEU A 339 -13.24 -2.44 0.79
CA LEU A 339 -14.33 -3.17 1.42
C LEU A 339 -14.72 -2.49 2.73
N GLU A 340 -16.00 -2.18 2.90
CA GLU A 340 -16.54 -1.68 4.16
C GLU A 340 -17.33 -2.77 4.87
N PHE A 341 -17.09 -2.88 6.17
CA PHE A 341 -17.80 -3.82 7.03
C PHE A 341 -18.82 -3.04 7.86
N ALA A 342 -20.05 -3.57 7.95
CA ALA A 342 -21.15 -2.89 8.63
C ALA A 342 -20.77 -2.51 10.07
N GLN A 343 -20.89 -1.21 10.40
CA GLN A 343 -20.78 -0.73 11.76
C GLN A 343 -21.91 -1.36 12.59
N ALA A 344 -21.59 -2.13 13.63
CA ALA A 344 -22.53 -2.29 14.73
C ALA A 344 -22.90 -0.87 15.19
N ALA A 345 -24.21 -0.59 15.25
CA ALA A 345 -24.81 0.74 15.46
C ALA A 345 -23.94 1.64 16.35
N LYS A 346 -23.71 2.89 15.90
CA LYS A 346 -22.96 3.93 16.61
C LYS A 346 -23.23 3.85 18.11
N VAL A 347 -22.22 3.50 18.90
CA VAL A 347 -22.21 3.81 20.33
C VAL A 347 -22.16 5.34 20.39
N ARG A 348 -23.31 5.98 20.56
CA ARG A 348 -23.40 7.39 20.91
C ARG A 348 -22.70 7.54 22.26
N SER A 349 -21.53 8.16 22.28
CA SER A 349 -21.00 8.76 23.49
C SER A 349 -21.91 9.94 23.82
N GLU A 350 -22.80 9.77 24.80
CA GLU A 350 -23.47 10.91 25.43
C GLU A 350 -22.39 11.80 26.03
N PRO A 351 -22.40 13.10 25.75
CA PRO A 351 -21.53 14.03 26.47
C PRO A 351 -21.99 14.06 27.93
N GLY A 352 -21.13 13.61 28.83
CA GLY A 352 -21.36 13.71 30.28
C GLY A 352 -21.72 15.15 30.65
N ALA A 353 -22.89 15.32 31.21
CA ALA A 353 -23.35 16.54 31.84
C ALA A 353 -22.36 16.95 32.94
N LEU A 354 -21.68 18.08 32.77
CA LEU A 354 -21.00 18.78 33.85
C LEU A 354 -22.10 19.24 34.86
N ALA A 355 -22.08 18.67 36.06
CA ALA A 355 -22.81 19.21 37.19
C ALA A 355 -22.21 20.56 37.62
N PRO A 356 -23.00 21.58 37.96
CA PRO A 356 -22.49 22.85 38.38
C PRO A 356 -22.04 22.83 39.84
N ALA A 357 -20.95 23.60 40.13
CA ALA A 357 -20.33 24.15 41.32
C ALA A 357 -20.04 23.25 42.52
#